data_dcb54d6ffb027df7de5943af26a4efc6
#
_entry.id   dcb54d6ffb027df7de5943af26a4efc6
#
_cell.length_a   1.000
_cell.length_b   1.000
_cell.length_c   1.000
_cell.angle_alpha   90.00
_cell.angle_beta   90.00
_cell.angle_gamma   90.00
#
_symmetry.space_group_name_H-M   'P 1'
#
loop_
_entity.id
_entity.type
_entity.pdbx_description
1 polymer ?
#
loop_
_entity_poly.entity_id
_entity_poly.type
_entity_poly.pdbx_seq_one_letter_code
_entity_poly.pdbx_strand_id
1 'polypeptide(L)'
;MTPAGWTEDALVERPAIALLEKLGWETVNTYDEFDHGPSTLGRETQAEIVLTARLRPALQRLNPDAAPEAIRLAIEELTRDRSRLSLVAANREIYHLLKNGVRVPVPDPEGNGETVEVVQVVDWNNPANNDFLLCSQFWVTGEMYTRRADLVGFVNGLPLVLVELK
;
A
#
# COMPACT_ATOMS: atom_id res chain seq x y z
N MET A 1 -30.10 -11.06 23.87
CA MET A 1 -28.70 -10.84 24.29
C MET A 1 -27.84 -11.90 23.67
N THR A 2 -27.08 -11.57 22.65
CA THR A 2 -26.05 -12.47 22.10
C THR A 2 -24.94 -12.55 23.14
N PRO A 3 -24.47 -13.74 23.55
CA PRO A 3 -23.36 -13.86 24.51
C PRO A 3 -22.16 -13.12 23.94
N ALA A 4 -21.42 -12.38 24.78
CA ALA A 4 -20.30 -11.53 24.42
C ALA A 4 -19.10 -12.22 23.74
N GLY A 5 -19.17 -13.52 23.45
CA GLY A 5 -18.15 -14.32 22.78
C GLY A 5 -18.49 -14.76 21.35
N TRP A 6 -19.65 -14.32 20.79
CA TRP A 6 -20.15 -14.79 19.49
C TRP A 6 -20.34 -13.62 18.50
N THR A 7 -19.50 -12.62 18.58
CA THR A 7 -19.48 -11.52 17.61
C THR A 7 -18.57 -11.91 16.43
N GLU A 8 -18.86 -11.41 15.23
CA GLU A 8 -18.01 -11.57 14.03
C GLU A 8 -16.56 -11.15 14.32
N ASP A 9 -16.37 -10.03 15.01
CA ASP A 9 -15.08 -9.56 15.50
C ASP A 9 -14.32 -10.65 16.29
N ALA A 10 -14.98 -11.26 17.30
CA ALA A 10 -14.33 -12.24 18.16
C ALA A 10 -14.03 -13.58 17.45
N LEU A 11 -14.89 -13.98 16.50
CA LEU A 11 -14.82 -15.30 15.86
C LEU A 11 -14.01 -15.32 14.57
N VAL A 12 -13.91 -14.19 13.87
CA VAL A 12 -13.32 -14.14 12.51
C VAL A 12 -12.23 -13.08 12.42
N GLU A 13 -12.52 -11.82 12.78
CA GLU A 13 -11.58 -10.70 12.58
C GLU A 13 -10.32 -10.85 13.44
N ARG A 14 -10.48 -11.02 14.76
CA ARG A 14 -9.32 -11.18 15.67
C ARG A 14 -8.46 -12.40 15.37
N PRO A 15 -9.02 -13.58 15.09
CA PRO A 15 -8.22 -14.74 14.65
C PRO A 15 -7.45 -14.48 13.35
N ALA A 16 -8.04 -13.77 12.37
CA ALA A 16 -7.38 -13.42 11.12
C ALA A 16 -6.20 -12.45 11.36
N ILE A 17 -6.40 -11.41 12.17
CA ILE A 17 -5.34 -10.48 12.56
C ILE A 17 -4.21 -11.24 13.28
N ALA A 18 -4.53 -12.05 14.30
CA ALA A 18 -3.55 -12.81 15.05
C ALA A 18 -2.75 -13.82 14.18
N LEU A 19 -3.38 -14.36 13.12
CA LEU A 19 -2.69 -15.23 12.17
C LEU A 19 -1.65 -14.43 11.36
N LEU A 20 -2.02 -13.25 10.84
CA LEU A 20 -1.13 -12.41 10.06
C LEU A 20 0.02 -11.84 10.90
N GLU A 21 -0.25 -11.47 12.17
CA GLU A 21 0.82 -11.11 13.12
C GLU A 21 1.86 -12.22 13.28
N LYS A 22 1.42 -13.47 13.43
CA LYS A 22 2.33 -14.63 13.49
C LYS A 22 3.13 -14.85 12.22
N LEU A 23 2.61 -14.39 11.08
CA LEU A 23 3.30 -14.41 9.79
C LEU A 23 4.23 -13.20 9.60
N GLY A 24 4.36 -12.33 10.60
CA GLY A 24 5.28 -11.19 10.57
C GLY A 24 4.70 -9.89 10.03
N TRP A 25 3.36 -9.79 9.90
CA TRP A 25 2.71 -8.54 9.54
C TRP A 25 2.63 -7.62 10.77
N GLU A 26 2.94 -6.35 10.59
CA GLU A 26 2.52 -5.30 11.52
C GLU A 26 1.00 -5.13 11.42
N THR A 27 0.31 -4.89 12.54
CA THR A 27 -1.14 -4.73 12.54
C THR A 27 -1.53 -3.41 13.19
N VAL A 28 -2.56 -2.76 12.66
CA VAL A 28 -3.12 -1.53 13.20
C VAL A 28 -4.62 -1.48 12.99
N ASN A 29 -5.36 -1.02 14.01
CA ASN A 29 -6.77 -0.70 13.87
C ASN A 29 -6.90 0.77 13.44
N THR A 30 -7.62 1.02 12.35
CA THR A 30 -7.77 2.36 11.76
C THR A 30 -9.20 2.90 11.84
N TYR A 31 -10.01 2.33 12.72
CA TYR A 31 -11.40 2.77 12.92
C TYR A 31 -11.47 4.28 13.24
N ASP A 32 -10.65 4.74 14.18
CA ASP A 32 -10.61 6.13 14.68
C ASP A 32 -9.41 6.91 14.09
N GLU A 33 -8.93 6.54 12.88
CA GLU A 33 -7.68 7.06 12.29
C GLU A 33 -7.62 8.59 12.23
N PHE A 34 -8.75 9.26 11.99
CA PHE A 34 -8.84 10.71 11.83
C PHE A 34 -9.54 11.42 13.01
N ASP A 35 -9.97 10.71 14.05
CA ASP A 35 -10.80 11.28 15.11
C ASP A 35 -10.00 12.12 16.12
N HIS A 36 -8.70 11.88 16.24
CA HIS A 36 -7.85 12.47 17.27
C HIS A 36 -6.65 13.26 16.74
N GLY A 37 -6.70 13.69 15.48
CA GLY A 37 -5.62 14.47 14.87
C GLY A 37 -5.17 13.91 13.51
N PRO A 38 -3.91 14.15 13.12
CA PRO A 38 -3.37 13.62 11.87
C PRO A 38 -3.42 12.09 11.84
N SER A 39 -3.65 11.53 10.65
CA SER A 39 -3.65 10.09 10.44
C SER A 39 -2.37 9.43 10.98
N THR A 40 -2.53 8.33 11.71
CA THR A 40 -1.42 7.50 12.20
C THR A 40 -0.67 6.80 11.05
N LEU A 41 -1.30 6.69 9.88
CA LEU A 41 -0.72 6.12 8.66
C LEU A 41 -0.06 7.17 7.76
N GLY A 42 -0.12 8.47 8.13
CA GLY A 42 0.42 9.57 7.35
C GLY A 42 -0.42 9.93 6.11
N ARG A 43 -1.70 9.54 6.08
CA ARG A 43 -2.66 9.98 5.06
C ARG A 43 -3.19 11.37 5.39
N GLU A 44 -3.37 12.22 4.38
CA GLU A 44 -4.03 13.52 4.56
C GLU A 44 -5.56 13.34 4.59
N THR A 45 -6.07 12.39 3.79
CA THR A 45 -7.51 12.10 3.67
C THR A 45 -7.79 10.61 3.53
N GLN A 46 -9.05 10.24 3.77
CA GLN A 46 -9.52 8.86 3.51
C GLN A 46 -9.55 8.48 2.02
N ALA A 47 -9.35 9.43 1.10
CA ALA A 47 -9.25 9.14 -0.33
C ALA A 47 -7.88 8.58 -0.74
N GLU A 48 -6.86 8.79 0.08
CA GLU A 48 -5.52 8.25 -0.15
C GLU A 48 -5.47 6.78 0.24
N ILE A 49 -5.39 5.92 -0.76
CA ILE A 49 -5.33 4.46 -0.57
C ILE A 49 -3.90 3.91 -0.58
N VAL A 50 -2.94 4.67 -1.09
CA VAL A 50 -1.52 4.32 -1.05
C VAL A 50 -0.87 5.02 0.14
N LEU A 51 -0.21 4.27 1.00
CA LEU A 51 0.49 4.80 2.17
C LEU A 51 1.88 5.31 1.77
N THR A 52 1.94 6.54 1.24
CA THR A 52 3.19 7.11 0.71
C THR A 52 4.26 7.28 1.78
N ALA A 53 3.87 7.47 3.04
CA ALA A 53 4.77 7.51 4.19
C ALA A 53 5.50 6.17 4.43
N ARG A 54 4.91 5.04 4.01
CA ARG A 54 5.55 3.71 4.04
C ARG A 54 6.18 3.33 2.70
N LEU A 55 5.56 3.73 1.59
CA LEU A 55 6.04 3.42 0.25
C LEU A 55 7.44 4.02 -0.01
N ARG A 56 7.63 5.31 0.30
CA ARG A 56 8.92 5.99 0.06
C ARG A 56 10.10 5.31 0.74
N PRO A 57 10.12 5.05 2.06
CA PRO A 57 11.24 4.37 2.70
C PRO A 57 11.41 2.92 2.23
N ALA A 58 10.31 2.23 1.85
CA ALA A 58 10.41 0.90 1.28
C ALA A 58 11.13 0.91 -0.07
N LEU A 59 10.75 1.82 -0.99
CA LEU A 59 11.43 1.96 -2.28
C LEU A 59 12.90 2.36 -2.12
N GLN A 60 13.22 3.26 -1.19
CA GLN A 60 14.61 3.63 -0.90
C GLN A 60 15.44 2.45 -0.40
N ARG A 61 14.86 1.61 0.46
CA ARG A 61 15.52 0.40 0.98
C ARG A 61 15.75 -0.65 -0.11
N LEU A 62 14.77 -0.83 -1.00
CA LEU A 62 14.85 -1.80 -2.10
C LEU A 62 15.76 -1.33 -3.24
N ASN A 63 16.01 -0.04 -3.35
CA ASN A 63 16.81 0.58 -4.42
C ASN A 63 17.84 1.55 -3.82
N PRO A 64 18.87 1.05 -3.10
CA PRO A 64 19.81 1.91 -2.35
C PRO A 64 20.63 2.83 -3.27
N ASP A 65 20.83 2.42 -4.52
CA ASP A 65 21.64 3.16 -5.51
C ASP A 65 20.79 4.08 -6.41
N ALA A 66 19.44 4.04 -6.28
CA ALA A 66 18.58 4.85 -7.11
C ALA A 66 18.65 6.34 -6.73
N ALA A 67 18.62 7.20 -7.75
CA ALA A 67 18.55 8.63 -7.55
C ALA A 67 17.26 9.01 -6.76
N PRO A 68 17.31 10.00 -5.85
CA PRO A 68 16.11 10.47 -5.15
C PRO A 68 14.97 10.87 -6.10
N GLU A 69 15.31 11.40 -7.26
CA GLU A 69 14.37 11.76 -8.31
C GLU A 69 13.69 10.52 -8.92
N ALA A 70 14.41 9.41 -9.10
CA ALA A 70 13.84 8.14 -9.57
C ALA A 70 12.78 7.62 -8.60
N ILE A 71 13.05 7.67 -7.29
CA ILE A 71 12.08 7.29 -6.25
C ILE A 71 10.84 8.17 -6.31
N ARG A 72 11.01 9.50 -6.47
CA ARG A 72 9.89 10.45 -6.57
C ARG A 72 9.01 10.12 -7.78
N LEU A 73 9.60 9.96 -8.96
CA LEU A 73 8.88 9.63 -10.19
C LEU A 73 8.19 8.26 -10.12
N ALA A 74 8.83 7.28 -9.48
CA ALA A 74 8.22 5.96 -9.27
C ALA A 74 6.97 6.05 -8.38
N ILE A 75 7.00 6.84 -7.31
CA ILE A 75 5.83 7.09 -6.46
C ILE A 75 4.72 7.76 -7.26
N GLU A 76 5.03 8.78 -8.05
CA GLU A 76 4.05 9.46 -8.91
C GLU A 76 3.38 8.49 -9.89
N GLU A 77 4.16 7.61 -10.52
CA GLU A 77 3.60 6.61 -11.44
C GLU A 77 2.72 5.58 -10.69
N LEU A 78 3.14 5.10 -9.52
CA LEU A 78 2.38 4.15 -8.71
C LEU A 78 1.06 4.74 -8.19
N THR A 79 1.03 6.05 -7.88
CA THR A 79 -0.14 6.76 -7.36
C THR A 79 -0.97 7.46 -8.44
N ARG A 80 -0.54 7.38 -9.70
CA ARG A 80 -1.25 7.99 -10.83
C ARG A 80 -2.71 7.57 -10.88
N ASP A 81 -3.61 8.53 -11.15
CA ASP A 81 -5.03 8.25 -11.35
C ASP A 81 -5.25 7.38 -12.61
N ARG A 82 -5.91 6.24 -12.41
CA ARG A 82 -6.27 5.27 -13.45
C ARG A 82 -7.78 5.11 -13.62
N SER A 83 -8.58 6.02 -13.06
CA SER A 83 -10.05 5.97 -13.09
C SER A 83 -10.63 5.94 -14.51
N ARG A 84 -9.90 6.48 -15.49
CA ARG A 84 -10.29 6.48 -16.92
C ARG A 84 -10.03 5.15 -17.64
N LEU A 85 -9.30 4.25 -17.03
CA LEU A 85 -9.03 2.93 -17.59
C LEU A 85 -10.13 1.94 -17.16
N SER A 86 -10.32 0.88 -17.95
CA SER A 86 -11.08 -0.26 -17.44
C SER A 86 -10.34 -0.90 -16.26
N LEU A 87 -11.08 -1.52 -15.33
CA LEU A 87 -10.48 -2.21 -14.18
C LEU A 87 -9.42 -3.24 -14.60
N VAL A 88 -9.66 -3.97 -15.70
CA VAL A 88 -8.71 -4.94 -16.24
C VAL A 88 -7.43 -4.27 -16.72
N ALA A 89 -7.54 -3.12 -17.42
CA ALA A 89 -6.38 -2.38 -17.91
C ALA A 89 -5.57 -1.78 -16.75
N ALA A 90 -6.25 -1.16 -15.78
CA ALA A 90 -5.61 -0.61 -14.58
C ALA A 90 -4.88 -1.70 -13.79
N ASN A 91 -5.52 -2.84 -13.54
CA ASN A 91 -4.89 -3.96 -12.83
C ASN A 91 -3.69 -4.53 -13.58
N ARG A 92 -3.76 -4.62 -14.92
CA ARG A 92 -2.63 -5.08 -15.74
C ARG A 92 -1.44 -4.14 -15.64
N GLU A 93 -1.67 -2.82 -15.70
CA GLU A 93 -0.59 -1.83 -15.52
C GLU A 93 0.07 -1.98 -14.15
N ILE A 94 -0.72 -1.98 -13.07
CA ILE A 94 -0.20 -2.14 -11.71
C ILE A 94 0.55 -3.45 -11.57
N TYR A 95 0.03 -4.56 -12.08
CA TYR A 95 0.72 -5.84 -12.04
C TYR A 95 2.11 -5.78 -12.70
N HIS A 96 2.21 -5.10 -13.87
CA HIS A 96 3.50 -4.94 -14.53
C HIS A 96 4.48 -4.08 -13.73
N LEU A 97 4.01 -3.00 -13.10
CA LEU A 97 4.84 -2.16 -12.23
C LEU A 97 5.34 -2.94 -11.01
N LEU A 98 4.48 -3.73 -10.38
CA LEU A 98 4.86 -4.58 -9.22
C LEU A 98 5.87 -5.65 -9.61
N LYS A 99 5.69 -6.27 -10.78
CA LYS A 99 6.51 -7.40 -11.22
C LYS A 99 7.87 -6.97 -11.79
N ASN A 100 7.87 -5.91 -12.61
CA ASN A 100 9.03 -5.52 -13.42
C ASN A 100 9.73 -4.25 -12.90
N GLY A 101 9.17 -3.61 -11.87
CA GLY A 101 9.60 -2.30 -11.41
C GLY A 101 9.05 -1.15 -12.27
N VAL A 102 9.21 0.06 -11.78
CA VAL A 102 8.82 1.30 -12.44
C VAL A 102 10.01 1.84 -13.22
N ARG A 103 9.83 2.03 -14.53
CA ARG A 103 10.85 2.62 -15.39
C ARG A 103 10.66 4.13 -15.44
N VAL A 104 11.67 4.87 -14.99
CA VAL A 104 11.61 6.34 -14.92
C VAL A 104 12.79 6.98 -15.64
N PRO A 105 12.58 8.07 -16.39
CA PRO A 105 13.67 8.86 -16.95
C PRO A 105 14.30 9.71 -15.85
N VAL A 106 15.61 9.68 -15.75
CA VAL A 106 16.40 10.51 -14.84
C VAL A 106 17.52 11.18 -15.58
N PRO A 107 18.01 12.36 -15.14
CA PRO A 107 19.18 12.98 -15.73
C PRO A 107 20.38 12.02 -15.71
N ASP A 108 21.08 11.91 -16.84
CA ASP A 108 22.33 11.15 -16.91
C ASP A 108 23.41 11.83 -16.03
N PRO A 109 24.03 11.12 -15.08
CA PRO A 109 25.10 11.66 -14.26
C PRO A 109 26.30 12.21 -15.06
N GLU A 110 26.52 11.70 -16.27
CA GLU A 110 27.58 12.16 -17.19
C GLU A 110 27.18 13.38 -18.03
N GLY A 111 25.94 13.90 -17.86
CA GLY A 111 25.45 15.09 -18.56
C GLY A 111 25.04 14.87 -20.01
N ASN A 112 24.90 13.61 -20.46
CA ASN A 112 24.57 13.25 -21.84
C ASN A 112 23.05 13.14 -22.10
N GLY A 113 22.20 13.84 -21.34
CA GLY A 113 20.76 13.82 -21.49
C GLY A 113 20.04 13.06 -20.37
N GLU A 114 19.16 12.12 -20.73
CA GLU A 114 18.41 11.29 -19.78
C GLU A 114 18.78 9.82 -19.93
N THR A 115 18.82 9.10 -18.81
CA THR A 115 18.91 7.64 -18.75
C THR A 115 17.64 7.07 -18.13
N VAL A 116 17.39 5.77 -18.28
CA VAL A 116 16.21 5.10 -17.68
C VAL A 116 16.68 4.26 -16.50
N GLU A 117 16.21 4.63 -15.31
CA GLU A 117 16.33 3.79 -14.11
C GLU A 117 15.10 2.91 -13.94
N VAL A 118 15.30 1.73 -13.33
CA VAL A 118 14.23 0.81 -12.94
C VAL A 118 14.16 0.76 -11.43
N VAL A 119 13.05 1.28 -10.87
CA VAL A 119 12.80 1.25 -9.43
C VAL A 119 12.03 -0.01 -9.07
N GLN A 120 12.65 -0.91 -8.32
CA GLN A 120 12.02 -2.12 -7.82
C GLN A 120 10.97 -1.77 -6.74
N VAL A 121 9.77 -2.33 -6.88
CA VAL A 121 8.63 -2.03 -6.01
C VAL A 121 8.41 -3.11 -4.95
N VAL A 122 8.66 -4.36 -5.30
CA VAL A 122 8.53 -5.53 -4.43
C VAL A 122 9.76 -6.41 -4.61
N ASP A 123 10.36 -6.85 -3.52
CA ASP A 123 11.40 -7.87 -3.55
C ASP A 123 10.75 -9.27 -3.55
N TRP A 124 10.66 -9.86 -4.73
CA TRP A 124 10.09 -11.18 -4.94
C TRP A 124 11.04 -12.31 -4.54
N ASN A 125 12.35 -12.05 -4.58
CA ASN A 125 13.38 -13.06 -4.29
C ASN A 125 13.59 -13.23 -2.78
N ASN A 126 13.49 -12.12 -2.04
CA ASN A 126 13.58 -12.13 -0.59
C ASN A 126 12.39 -11.35 0.02
N PRO A 127 11.23 -12.01 0.20
CA PRO A 127 10.02 -11.35 0.71
C PRO A 127 10.20 -10.64 2.05
N ALA A 128 11.17 -11.07 2.89
CA ALA A 128 11.45 -10.43 4.18
C ALA A 128 11.98 -8.98 4.06
N ASN A 129 12.44 -8.57 2.87
CA ASN A 129 12.86 -7.20 2.62
C ASN A 129 11.67 -6.24 2.42
N ASN A 130 10.47 -6.77 2.23
CA ASN A 130 9.28 -5.94 2.08
C ASN A 130 8.70 -5.54 3.45
N ASP A 131 7.95 -4.47 3.44
CA ASP A 131 7.17 -3.97 4.58
C ASP A 131 5.74 -4.50 4.49
N PHE A 132 5.27 -5.20 5.52
CA PHE A 132 3.94 -5.80 5.58
C PHE A 132 3.12 -5.16 6.69
N LEU A 133 2.01 -4.50 6.34
CA LEU A 133 1.07 -3.89 7.27
C LEU A 133 -0.34 -4.39 7.00
N LEU A 134 -1.03 -4.84 8.04
CA LEU A 134 -2.46 -5.11 8.02
C LEU A 134 -3.21 -4.00 8.76
N CYS A 135 -4.10 -3.32 8.06
CA CYS A 135 -5.04 -2.38 8.65
C CYS A 135 -6.40 -3.06 8.82
N SER A 136 -6.96 -3.02 10.03
CA SER A 136 -8.35 -3.38 10.25
C SER A 136 -9.22 -2.12 10.29
N GLN A 137 -10.48 -2.26 9.82
CA GLN A 137 -11.49 -1.20 9.81
C GLN A 137 -11.03 0.04 9.01
N PHE A 138 -10.49 -0.19 7.82
CA PHE A 138 -9.88 0.84 6.99
C PHE A 138 -10.91 1.63 6.19
N TRP A 139 -10.99 2.95 6.44
CA TRP A 139 -11.91 3.84 5.74
C TRP A 139 -11.35 4.31 4.39
N VAL A 140 -12.19 4.22 3.36
CA VAL A 140 -11.90 4.71 2.01
C VAL A 140 -13.04 5.59 1.54
N THR A 141 -12.72 6.81 1.12
CA THR A 141 -13.67 7.75 0.51
C THR A 141 -13.42 7.85 -0.98
N GLY A 142 -14.40 7.42 -1.78
CA GLY A 142 -14.45 7.66 -3.21
C GLY A 142 -15.27 8.92 -3.53
N GLU A 143 -15.51 9.18 -4.82
CA GLU A 143 -16.26 10.37 -5.28
C GLU A 143 -17.69 10.44 -4.72
N MET A 144 -18.36 9.29 -4.54
CA MET A 144 -19.77 9.23 -4.16
C MET A 144 -20.02 8.62 -2.77
N TYR A 145 -19.12 7.77 -2.29
CA TYR A 145 -19.37 7.01 -1.07
C TYR A 145 -18.09 6.83 -0.25
N THR A 146 -18.25 6.86 1.07
CA THR A 146 -17.25 6.37 2.03
C THR A 146 -17.60 4.94 2.42
N ARG A 147 -16.62 4.04 2.41
CA ARG A 147 -16.76 2.65 2.82
C ARG A 147 -15.67 2.29 3.81
N ARG A 148 -15.95 1.32 4.63
CA ARG A 148 -15.00 0.75 5.59
C ARG A 148 -14.75 -0.70 5.20
N ALA A 149 -13.50 -1.01 4.90
CA ALA A 149 -13.04 -2.37 4.66
C ALA A 149 -12.69 -3.05 5.99
N ASP A 150 -13.02 -4.32 6.13
CA ASP A 150 -12.70 -5.06 7.36
C ASP A 150 -11.19 -5.20 7.54
N LEU A 151 -10.49 -5.73 6.53
CA LEU A 151 -9.04 -5.84 6.56
C LEU A 151 -8.43 -5.42 5.21
N VAL A 152 -7.39 -4.59 5.25
CA VAL A 152 -6.58 -4.24 4.09
C VAL A 152 -5.11 -4.54 4.38
N GLY A 153 -4.51 -5.40 3.57
CA GLY A 153 -3.08 -5.73 3.64
C GLY A 153 -2.27 -4.88 2.67
N PHE A 154 -1.28 -4.21 3.22
CA PHE A 154 -0.34 -3.38 2.47
C PHE A 154 1.02 -4.06 2.36
N VAL A 155 1.59 -4.04 1.17
CA VAL A 155 2.99 -4.41 0.93
C VAL A 155 3.72 -3.17 0.44
N ASN A 156 4.75 -2.77 1.16
CA ASN A 156 5.50 -1.54 0.89
C ASN A 156 4.60 -0.29 0.75
N GLY A 157 3.51 -0.23 1.52
CA GLY A 157 2.55 0.87 1.46
C GLY A 157 1.51 0.78 0.33
N LEU A 158 1.54 -0.25 -0.50
CA LEU A 158 0.55 -0.50 -1.56
C LEU A 158 -0.54 -1.46 -1.09
N PRO A 159 -1.84 -1.14 -1.25
CA PRO A 159 -2.95 -2.00 -0.84
C PRO A 159 -3.10 -3.17 -1.80
N LEU A 160 -2.56 -4.32 -1.46
CA LEU A 160 -2.55 -5.50 -2.32
C LEU A 160 -3.53 -6.60 -1.89
N VAL A 161 -4.01 -6.56 -0.67
CA VAL A 161 -4.94 -7.55 -0.12
C VAL A 161 -6.16 -6.84 0.45
N LEU A 162 -7.35 -7.26 0.03
CA LEU A 162 -8.63 -6.83 0.60
C LEU A 162 -9.36 -8.06 1.11
N VAL A 163 -9.77 -8.04 2.37
CA VAL A 163 -10.57 -9.11 3.00
C VAL A 163 -11.82 -8.50 3.60
N GLU A 164 -12.97 -8.98 3.14
CA GLU A 164 -14.28 -8.72 3.72
C GLU A 164 -14.73 -9.96 4.47
N LEU A 165 -15.04 -9.82 5.74
CA LEU A 165 -15.44 -10.91 6.62
C LEU A 165 -16.96 -11.05 6.61
N LYS A 166 -17.46 -12.30 6.70
CA LYS A 166 -18.89 -12.59 6.73
C LYS A 166 -19.16 -13.77 7.67
#